data_20c82875b01cd4e3997b322ba7b69a98
#
_entry.id   20c82875b01cd4e3997b322ba7b69a98
#
_cell.length_a   1.000
_cell.length_b   1.000
_cell.length_c   1.000
_cell.angle_alpha   90.00
_cell.angle_beta   90.00
_cell.angle_gamma   90.00
#
_symmetry.space_group_name_H-M   'P 1'
#
loop_
_entity.id
_entity.type
_entity.pdbx_description
1 polymer ?
#
loop_
_entity_poly.entity_id
_entity_poly.type
_entity_poly.pdbx_seq_one_letter_code
_entity_poly.pdbx_strand_id
1 'polypeptide(L)'
;MYLSLNWLKDFVKLPKAINPTDIAELLTLHIVEVESWKEQKAVFEKVVVGRVVSVAPHPNADRLRLIKVDIKGEILDIVCGAPNVAFGQKVPVALVGATLPNGVEIKESEIRGEKSYGMICAEDELGLGSDHEGIMVLSDKAKIGQSFADYLNFNDIILEIDNKSLSNRGDLWGHYGMARELSALLKSPLRPYLSNLENKDLHGSGKSQLDVKIEDKSACFRYIAVKINHVKAIESPRWLKERLVAVGARPINALVDITNYVMLESGQPLHAFDASGLEKISIRASKDGESLETLDEKERLLPKNSIVITDGYEPIALAGIMGGKRCAVNSDTESIILEAASFDAVRVRQTSQALNLRTDASMRFEKTLDPNLPEQAWQRAWQLIKEIMPEAELAGQPVDIVNFKLEPSPIEVDFSWLKKRLGYSLTRKETISILERLGFKVDVSKNILAVIPPSWRAVKD
;
A
#
# COMPACT_ATOMS: atom_id res chain seq x y z
N MET A 1 -4.76 10.33 2.91
CA MET A 1 -4.71 8.87 2.64
C MET A 1 -5.87 8.49 1.73
N TYR A 2 -5.64 7.59 0.76
CA TYR A 2 -6.71 7.14 -0.13
C TYR A 2 -7.26 5.77 0.29
N LEU A 3 -8.58 5.60 0.24
CA LEU A 3 -9.28 4.35 0.50
C LEU A 3 -10.08 3.92 -0.73
N SER A 4 -9.87 2.69 -1.15
CA SER A 4 -10.61 2.02 -2.21
C SER A 4 -11.86 1.34 -1.64
N LEU A 5 -13.05 1.64 -2.17
CA LEU A 5 -14.26 0.94 -1.75
C LEU A 5 -14.24 -0.55 -2.18
N ASN A 6 -13.63 -0.86 -3.32
CA ASN A 6 -13.51 -2.25 -3.76
C ASN A 6 -12.57 -3.04 -2.84
N TRP A 7 -11.51 -2.41 -2.33
CA TRP A 7 -10.64 -3.07 -1.36
C TRP A 7 -11.33 -3.27 0.01
N LEU A 8 -12.10 -2.28 0.45
CA LEU A 8 -12.90 -2.42 1.69
C LEU A 8 -13.92 -3.56 1.60
N LYS A 9 -14.51 -3.82 0.42
CA LYS A 9 -15.45 -4.93 0.18
C LYS A 9 -14.84 -6.32 0.39
N ASP A 10 -13.52 -6.45 0.38
CA ASP A 10 -12.87 -7.72 0.71
C ASP A 10 -13.09 -8.09 2.19
N PHE A 11 -13.24 -7.10 3.06
CA PHE A 11 -13.33 -7.28 4.50
C PHE A 11 -14.72 -7.05 5.08
N VAL A 12 -15.51 -6.19 4.46
CA VAL A 12 -16.86 -5.84 4.93
C VAL A 12 -17.85 -5.81 3.79
N LYS A 13 -19.06 -6.32 4.02
CA LYS A 13 -20.12 -6.24 3.03
C LYS A 13 -20.72 -4.83 3.05
N LEU A 14 -20.45 -4.08 1.98
CA LEU A 14 -21.10 -2.78 1.75
C LEU A 14 -22.50 -2.97 1.12
N PRO A 15 -23.42 -2.02 1.29
CA PRO A 15 -24.73 -2.04 0.62
C PRO A 15 -24.57 -2.15 -0.90
N LYS A 16 -25.50 -2.86 -1.58
CA LYS A 16 -25.40 -3.15 -3.04
C LYS A 16 -25.41 -1.90 -3.91
N ALA A 17 -26.22 -0.90 -3.56
CA ALA A 17 -26.30 0.38 -4.25
C ALA A 17 -25.75 1.46 -3.29
N ILE A 18 -24.42 1.49 -3.14
CA ILE A 18 -23.81 2.47 -2.25
C ILE A 18 -23.66 3.79 -2.99
N ASN A 19 -24.24 4.83 -2.43
CA ASN A 19 -23.92 6.18 -2.85
C ASN A 19 -22.59 6.58 -2.22
N PRO A 20 -21.58 6.99 -3.01
CA PRO A 20 -20.28 7.42 -2.47
C PRO A 20 -20.40 8.54 -1.44
N THR A 21 -21.34 9.47 -1.64
CA THR A 21 -21.61 10.57 -0.72
C THR A 21 -22.10 10.06 0.63
N ASP A 22 -22.99 9.06 0.67
CA ASP A 22 -23.52 8.51 1.92
C ASP A 22 -22.42 7.82 2.74
N ILE A 23 -21.47 7.13 2.08
CA ILE A 23 -20.32 6.52 2.77
C ILE A 23 -19.35 7.58 3.28
N ALA A 24 -19.07 8.61 2.48
CA ALA A 24 -18.22 9.72 2.89
C ALA A 24 -18.80 10.44 4.12
N GLU A 25 -20.12 10.69 4.10
CA GLU A 25 -20.82 11.31 5.23
C GLU A 25 -20.83 10.39 6.47
N LEU A 26 -21.09 9.09 6.30
CA LEU A 26 -21.05 8.11 7.39
C LEU A 26 -19.68 8.07 8.07
N LEU A 27 -18.60 8.06 7.29
CA LEU A 27 -17.24 8.10 7.82
C LEU A 27 -16.95 9.42 8.52
N THR A 28 -17.30 10.56 7.91
CA THR A 28 -17.06 11.90 8.44
C THR A 28 -17.78 12.14 9.77
N LEU A 29 -19.00 11.68 9.88
CA LEU A 29 -19.79 11.87 11.12
C LEU A 29 -19.34 10.98 12.29
N HIS A 30 -18.67 9.84 12.01
CA HIS A 30 -18.46 8.84 13.05
C HIS A 30 -16.98 8.47 13.29
N ILE A 31 -16.09 8.65 12.30
CA ILE A 31 -14.73 8.09 12.36
C ILE A 31 -13.68 9.13 11.96
N VAL A 32 -13.76 9.63 10.72
CA VAL A 32 -12.69 10.40 10.07
C VAL A 32 -13.25 11.27 8.96
N GLU A 33 -12.73 12.48 8.83
CA GLU A 33 -13.12 13.39 7.77
C GLU A 33 -12.74 12.86 6.39
N VAL A 34 -13.73 12.78 5.50
CA VAL A 34 -13.55 12.49 4.07
C VAL A 34 -13.53 13.83 3.34
N GLU A 35 -12.37 14.23 2.83
CA GLU A 35 -12.19 15.51 2.14
C GLU A 35 -12.85 15.49 0.76
N SER A 36 -12.73 14.38 0.05
CA SER A 36 -13.27 14.21 -1.29
C SER A 36 -13.47 12.73 -1.64
N TRP A 37 -14.19 12.49 -2.73
CA TRP A 37 -14.22 11.17 -3.38
C TRP A 37 -14.22 11.33 -4.91
N LYS A 38 -13.70 10.31 -5.59
CA LYS A 38 -13.68 10.27 -7.06
C LYS A 38 -13.91 8.85 -7.58
N GLU A 39 -14.50 8.76 -8.77
CA GLU A 39 -14.53 7.51 -9.51
C GLU A 39 -13.16 7.27 -10.15
N GLN A 40 -12.59 6.11 -9.94
CA GLN A 40 -11.27 5.76 -10.47
C GLN A 40 -11.20 5.87 -11.99
N LYS A 41 -12.30 5.56 -12.68
CA LYS A 41 -12.38 5.68 -14.15
C LYS A 41 -12.10 7.09 -14.68
N ALA A 42 -12.30 8.13 -13.87
CA ALA A 42 -12.03 9.51 -14.26
C ALA A 42 -10.54 9.79 -14.55
N VAL A 43 -9.64 8.97 -14.02
CA VAL A 43 -8.18 9.07 -14.28
C VAL A 43 -7.85 8.82 -15.76
N PHE A 44 -8.69 8.05 -16.47
CA PHE A 44 -8.53 7.73 -17.88
C PHE A 44 -9.68 8.30 -18.72
N GLU A 45 -10.22 9.45 -18.30
CA GLU A 45 -11.22 10.15 -19.11
C GLU A 45 -10.61 10.48 -20.48
N LYS A 46 -11.35 10.18 -21.57
CA LYS A 46 -10.91 10.32 -22.95
C LYS A 46 -9.67 9.48 -23.35
N VAL A 47 -9.39 8.40 -22.61
CA VAL A 47 -8.46 7.37 -23.07
C VAL A 47 -9.27 6.15 -23.50
N VAL A 48 -9.03 5.70 -24.75
CA VAL A 48 -9.80 4.61 -25.37
C VAL A 48 -8.88 3.53 -25.95
N VAL A 49 -9.42 2.35 -26.21
CA VAL A 49 -8.72 1.29 -26.94
C VAL A 49 -8.80 1.57 -28.44
N GLY A 50 -7.64 1.79 -29.06
CA GLY A 50 -7.52 1.91 -30.53
C GLY A 50 -6.86 0.67 -31.14
N ARG A 51 -7.00 0.51 -32.46
CA ARG A 51 -6.26 -0.46 -33.27
C ARG A 51 -5.41 0.26 -34.31
N VAL A 52 -4.13 -0.04 -34.36
CA VAL A 52 -3.21 0.47 -35.38
C VAL A 52 -3.57 -0.14 -36.72
N VAL A 53 -4.00 0.69 -37.67
CA VAL A 53 -4.42 0.27 -39.02
C VAL A 53 -3.46 0.70 -40.11
N SER A 54 -2.50 1.56 -39.81
CA SER A 54 -1.41 1.94 -40.73
C SER A 54 -0.19 2.43 -39.96
N VAL A 55 0.99 2.09 -40.43
CA VAL A 55 2.29 2.58 -39.92
C VAL A 55 3.13 3.00 -41.12
N ALA A 56 3.52 4.27 -41.19
CA ALA A 56 4.38 4.81 -42.27
C ALA A 56 5.54 5.62 -41.68
N PRO A 57 6.71 5.68 -42.33
CA PRO A 57 7.79 6.56 -41.93
C PRO A 57 7.35 8.04 -41.96
N HIS A 58 7.87 8.85 -41.04
CA HIS A 58 7.64 10.28 -41.05
C HIS A 58 8.54 10.94 -42.10
N PRO A 59 8.00 11.86 -42.96
CA PRO A 59 8.77 12.43 -44.08
C PRO A 59 9.97 13.27 -43.61
N ASN A 60 9.90 13.91 -42.45
CA ASN A 60 10.87 14.88 -41.95
C ASN A 60 11.56 14.43 -40.63
N ALA A 61 11.50 13.13 -40.26
CA ALA A 61 12.12 12.67 -39.02
C ALA A 61 12.34 11.16 -39.01
N ASP A 62 13.59 10.71 -38.84
CA ASP A 62 14.00 9.29 -38.93
C ASP A 62 13.43 8.42 -37.82
N ARG A 63 13.17 8.97 -36.63
CA ARG A 63 12.68 8.24 -35.46
C ARG A 63 11.17 8.31 -35.27
N LEU A 64 10.46 9.12 -36.08
CA LEU A 64 9.01 9.27 -35.98
C LEU A 64 8.30 8.45 -37.04
N ARG A 65 7.07 8.06 -36.74
CA ARG A 65 6.17 7.32 -37.61
C ARG A 65 4.81 8.00 -37.67
N LEU A 66 4.18 7.98 -38.84
CA LEU A 66 2.79 8.38 -39.02
C LEU A 66 1.92 7.16 -38.84
N ILE A 67 1.05 7.20 -37.83
CA ILE A 67 0.20 6.09 -37.41
C ILE A 67 -1.24 6.47 -37.69
N LYS A 68 -2.00 5.56 -38.30
CA LYS A 68 -3.46 5.65 -38.35
C LYS A 68 -4.03 4.67 -37.33
N VAL A 69 -4.91 5.16 -36.43
CA VAL A 69 -5.52 4.37 -35.39
C VAL A 69 -7.04 4.39 -35.51
N ASP A 70 -7.64 3.22 -35.65
CA ASP A 70 -9.09 3.05 -35.62
C ASP A 70 -9.58 2.98 -34.17
N ILE A 71 -10.47 3.90 -33.79
CA ILE A 71 -11.12 3.98 -32.47
C ILE A 71 -12.62 3.64 -32.55
N LYS A 72 -12.99 2.66 -33.38
CA LYS A 72 -14.35 2.21 -33.65
C LYS A 72 -15.08 3.03 -34.73
N GLY A 73 -14.47 3.12 -35.89
CA GLY A 73 -15.04 3.74 -37.08
C GLY A 73 -14.58 5.18 -37.33
N GLU A 74 -13.88 5.77 -36.40
CA GLU A 74 -13.10 6.98 -36.60
C GLU A 74 -11.60 6.63 -36.65
N ILE A 75 -10.91 7.18 -37.65
CA ILE A 75 -9.47 6.98 -37.85
C ILE A 75 -8.74 8.26 -37.47
N LEU A 76 -7.88 8.15 -36.48
CA LEU A 76 -7.02 9.25 -36.03
C LEU A 76 -5.64 9.16 -36.65
N ASP A 77 -5.13 10.30 -37.12
CA ASP A 77 -3.73 10.44 -37.49
C ASP A 77 -2.93 10.84 -36.25
N ILE A 78 -1.91 10.05 -35.92
CA ILE A 78 -1.08 10.23 -34.73
C ILE A 78 0.39 10.10 -35.10
N VAL A 79 1.21 11.04 -34.65
CA VAL A 79 2.68 10.97 -34.77
C VAL A 79 3.22 10.24 -33.54
N CYS A 80 3.97 9.16 -33.75
CA CYS A 80 4.51 8.34 -32.67
C CYS A 80 6.01 8.10 -32.83
N GLY A 81 6.77 8.24 -31.74
CA GLY A 81 8.21 7.98 -31.68
C GLY A 81 8.59 6.60 -31.14
N ALA A 82 7.63 5.81 -30.67
CA ALA A 82 7.92 4.53 -30.03
C ALA A 82 8.42 3.49 -31.05
N PRO A 83 9.48 2.74 -30.74
CA PRO A 83 10.08 1.76 -31.65
C PRO A 83 9.21 0.51 -31.84
N ASN A 84 8.37 0.17 -30.88
CA ASN A 84 7.59 -1.06 -30.84
C ASN A 84 6.19 -0.96 -31.50
N VAL A 85 5.81 0.23 -32.07
CA VAL A 85 4.51 0.38 -32.72
C VAL A 85 4.45 -0.43 -34.01
N ALA A 86 3.41 -1.27 -34.20
CA ALA A 86 3.23 -2.10 -35.37
C ALA A 86 1.75 -2.22 -35.78
N PHE A 87 1.55 -2.54 -37.08
CA PHE A 87 0.22 -2.78 -37.64
C PHE A 87 -0.54 -3.89 -36.87
N GLY A 88 -1.82 -3.68 -36.66
CA GLY A 88 -2.73 -4.64 -36.03
C GLY A 88 -2.76 -4.59 -34.52
N GLN A 89 -1.78 -3.98 -33.85
CA GLN A 89 -1.74 -3.86 -32.39
C GLN A 89 -2.95 -3.10 -31.86
N LYS A 90 -3.45 -3.54 -30.70
CA LYS A 90 -4.38 -2.77 -29.89
C LYS A 90 -3.61 -1.99 -28.83
N VAL A 91 -3.93 -0.73 -28.67
CA VAL A 91 -3.15 0.24 -27.89
C VAL A 91 -4.06 1.20 -27.13
N PRO A 92 -3.65 1.74 -25.98
CA PRO A 92 -4.35 2.83 -25.34
C PRO A 92 -4.08 4.14 -26.12
N VAL A 93 -5.16 4.86 -26.44
CA VAL A 93 -5.12 6.11 -27.19
C VAL A 93 -5.74 7.21 -26.34
N ALA A 94 -4.93 8.19 -25.97
CA ALA A 94 -5.41 9.41 -25.35
C ALA A 94 -5.89 10.40 -26.44
N LEU A 95 -7.15 10.74 -26.35
CA LEU A 95 -7.81 11.68 -27.28
C LEU A 95 -7.51 13.12 -26.90
N VAL A 96 -7.71 14.05 -27.84
CA VAL A 96 -7.58 15.49 -27.57
C VAL A 96 -8.49 15.92 -26.40
N GLY A 97 -7.91 16.61 -25.41
CA GLY A 97 -8.52 17.02 -24.16
C GLY A 97 -8.48 15.95 -23.06
N ALA A 98 -7.76 14.83 -23.24
CA ALA A 98 -7.39 13.95 -22.15
C ALA A 98 -6.31 14.59 -21.28
N THR A 99 -6.35 14.35 -19.97
CA THR A 99 -5.23 14.65 -19.05
C THR A 99 -4.72 13.34 -18.50
N LEU A 100 -3.45 13.03 -18.73
CA LEU A 100 -2.83 11.80 -18.27
C LEU A 100 -2.43 11.88 -16.79
N PRO A 101 -2.23 10.74 -16.11
CA PRO A 101 -1.81 10.71 -14.70
C PRO A 101 -0.52 11.48 -14.39
N ASN A 102 0.40 11.58 -15.35
CA ASN A 102 1.63 12.37 -15.25
C ASN A 102 1.41 13.89 -15.42
N GLY A 103 0.16 14.35 -15.62
CA GLY A 103 -0.23 15.74 -15.76
C GLY A 103 -0.15 16.28 -17.21
N VAL A 104 0.21 15.44 -18.18
CA VAL A 104 0.25 15.85 -19.59
C VAL A 104 -1.17 15.99 -20.15
N GLU A 105 -1.49 17.17 -20.65
CA GLU A 105 -2.73 17.45 -21.37
C GLU A 105 -2.55 17.20 -22.87
N ILE A 106 -3.38 16.36 -23.46
CA ILE A 106 -3.33 16.00 -24.87
C ILE A 106 -4.06 17.04 -25.71
N LYS A 107 -3.32 17.66 -26.63
CA LYS A 107 -3.82 18.69 -27.56
C LYS A 107 -3.56 18.29 -29.01
N GLU A 108 -4.37 18.82 -29.92
CA GLU A 108 -3.99 18.79 -31.34
C GLU A 108 -2.62 19.45 -31.47
N SER A 109 -1.69 18.76 -32.10
CA SER A 109 -0.31 19.22 -32.23
C SER A 109 0.20 19.00 -33.66
N GLU A 110 1.14 19.83 -34.08
CA GLU A 110 1.88 19.66 -35.33
C GLU A 110 3.33 19.29 -34.98
N ILE A 111 3.75 18.11 -35.40
CA ILE A 111 5.07 17.56 -35.10
C ILE A 111 5.84 17.41 -36.40
N ARG A 112 6.86 18.25 -36.59
CA ARG A 112 7.70 18.27 -37.79
C ARG A 112 6.91 18.43 -39.10
N GLY A 113 5.80 19.19 -39.07
CA GLY A 113 4.94 19.45 -40.22
C GLY A 113 3.78 18.49 -40.42
N GLU A 114 3.63 17.48 -39.54
CA GLU A 114 2.53 16.52 -39.58
C GLU A 114 1.61 16.70 -38.40
N LYS A 115 0.30 16.64 -38.60
CA LYS A 115 -0.71 16.80 -37.56
C LYS A 115 -0.91 15.51 -36.76
N SER A 116 -1.05 15.64 -35.44
CA SER A 116 -1.34 14.56 -34.50
C SER A 116 -2.60 14.90 -33.72
N TYR A 117 -3.60 14.02 -33.77
CA TYR A 117 -4.92 14.19 -33.13
C TYR A 117 -5.08 13.29 -31.89
N GLY A 118 -4.02 13.04 -31.16
CA GLY A 118 -3.99 12.22 -29.97
C GLY A 118 -2.60 11.66 -29.70
N MET A 119 -2.51 10.77 -28.72
CA MET A 119 -1.27 10.11 -28.34
C MET A 119 -1.52 8.62 -28.06
N ILE A 120 -0.65 7.75 -28.58
CA ILE A 120 -0.59 6.34 -28.15
C ILE A 120 0.29 6.30 -26.91
N CYS A 121 -0.21 5.76 -25.81
CA CYS A 121 0.44 5.89 -24.50
C CYS A 121 1.34 4.70 -24.16
N ALA A 122 2.42 5.00 -23.43
CA ALA A 122 3.27 4.05 -22.72
C ALA A 122 2.69 3.72 -21.32
N GLU A 123 3.21 2.70 -20.65
CA GLU A 123 2.75 2.32 -19.29
C GLU A 123 3.04 3.39 -18.24
N ASP A 124 4.21 4.02 -18.31
CA ASP A 124 4.61 5.07 -17.36
C ASP A 124 3.76 6.34 -17.50
N GLU A 125 3.36 6.69 -18.73
CA GLU A 125 2.47 7.83 -19.00
C GLU A 125 1.07 7.61 -18.44
N LEU A 126 0.63 6.34 -18.36
CA LEU A 126 -0.62 5.91 -17.76
C LEU A 126 -0.51 5.65 -16.25
N GLY A 127 0.70 5.78 -15.67
CA GLY A 127 0.95 5.48 -14.26
C GLY A 127 0.77 4.01 -13.89
N LEU A 128 0.85 3.09 -14.87
CA LEU A 128 0.62 1.64 -14.70
C LEU A 128 1.92 0.84 -14.53
N GLY A 129 3.05 1.46 -14.78
CA GLY A 129 4.37 0.84 -14.73
C GLY A 129 5.49 1.86 -14.82
N SER A 130 6.71 1.38 -15.08
CA SER A 130 7.91 2.22 -15.29
C SER A 130 8.49 2.11 -16.70
N ASP A 131 7.88 1.30 -17.57
CA ASP A 131 8.35 1.13 -18.93
C ASP A 131 8.04 2.37 -19.76
N HIS A 132 9.10 2.99 -20.29
CA HIS A 132 9.10 4.16 -21.17
C HIS A 132 9.72 3.87 -22.53
N GLU A 133 10.21 2.66 -22.78
CA GLU A 133 10.91 2.34 -24.02
C GLU A 133 9.96 2.18 -25.22
N GLY A 134 8.65 2.02 -24.97
CA GLY A 134 7.66 1.85 -26.03
C GLY A 134 6.23 2.10 -25.59
N ILE A 135 5.31 1.98 -26.56
CA ILE A 135 3.87 2.05 -26.27
C ILE A 135 3.40 0.80 -25.54
N MET A 136 2.37 0.95 -24.72
CA MET A 136 1.65 -0.18 -24.12
C MET A 136 0.86 -0.95 -25.20
N VAL A 137 1.09 -2.28 -25.31
CA VAL A 137 0.35 -3.15 -26.22
C VAL A 137 -0.70 -3.93 -25.45
N LEU A 138 -1.95 -3.81 -25.85
CA LEU A 138 -3.09 -4.44 -25.19
C LEU A 138 -3.35 -5.85 -25.72
N SER A 139 -4.03 -6.67 -24.90
CA SER A 139 -4.48 -8.01 -25.32
C SER A 139 -5.41 -7.95 -26.54
N ASP A 140 -5.34 -8.97 -27.40
CA ASP A 140 -6.27 -9.14 -28.52
C ASP A 140 -7.75 -9.22 -28.11
N LYS A 141 -8.04 -9.48 -26.84
CA LYS A 141 -9.41 -9.46 -26.29
C LYS A 141 -9.95 -8.05 -26.04
N ALA A 142 -9.11 -7.01 -26.06
CA ALA A 142 -9.55 -5.61 -25.90
C ALA A 142 -10.52 -5.23 -27.02
N LYS A 143 -11.60 -4.52 -26.70
CA LYS A 143 -12.61 -4.11 -27.69
C LYS A 143 -12.29 -2.70 -28.19
N ILE A 144 -12.14 -2.53 -29.51
CA ILE A 144 -11.85 -1.22 -30.13
C ILE A 144 -12.95 -0.21 -29.74
N GLY A 145 -12.55 0.98 -29.35
CA GLY A 145 -13.42 2.09 -28.95
C GLY A 145 -14.01 1.96 -27.53
N GLN A 146 -13.70 0.89 -26.77
CA GLN A 146 -14.09 0.86 -25.36
C GLN A 146 -13.23 1.86 -24.55
N SER A 147 -13.80 2.40 -23.48
CA SER A 147 -13.02 3.17 -22.50
C SER A 147 -11.84 2.34 -21.99
N PHE A 148 -10.66 2.95 -21.88
CA PHE A 148 -9.48 2.28 -21.32
C PHE A 148 -9.68 1.93 -19.84
N ALA A 149 -10.39 2.77 -19.09
CA ALA A 149 -10.81 2.46 -17.72
C ALA A 149 -11.66 1.19 -17.64
N ASP A 150 -12.62 1.00 -18.57
CA ASP A 150 -13.44 -0.23 -18.61
C ASP A 150 -12.59 -1.46 -19.00
N TYR A 151 -11.61 -1.28 -19.88
CA TYR A 151 -10.67 -2.36 -20.23
C TYR A 151 -9.86 -2.80 -19.00
N LEU A 152 -9.45 -1.86 -18.15
CA LEU A 152 -8.72 -2.11 -16.91
C LEU A 152 -9.63 -2.55 -15.74
N ASN A 153 -10.96 -2.55 -15.89
CA ASN A 153 -11.93 -2.69 -14.79
C ASN A 153 -11.76 -1.63 -13.69
N PHE A 154 -11.35 -0.42 -14.05
CA PHE A 154 -11.21 0.70 -13.14
C PHE A 154 -12.59 1.31 -12.80
N ASN A 155 -13.38 0.55 -12.03
CA ASN A 155 -14.73 0.91 -11.60
C ASN A 155 -14.82 1.10 -10.07
N ASP A 156 -13.73 1.53 -9.46
CA ASP A 156 -13.65 1.78 -8.03
C ASP A 156 -14.05 3.22 -7.67
N ILE A 157 -14.38 3.41 -6.41
CA ILE A 157 -14.58 4.71 -5.78
C ILE A 157 -13.47 4.88 -4.75
N ILE A 158 -12.73 5.97 -4.90
CA ILE A 158 -11.59 6.30 -4.05
C ILE A 158 -11.99 7.47 -3.15
N LEU A 159 -11.93 7.25 -1.84
CA LEU A 159 -12.15 8.28 -0.83
C LEU A 159 -10.81 8.88 -0.42
N GLU A 160 -10.74 10.19 -0.34
CA GLU A 160 -9.61 10.92 0.22
C GLU A 160 -9.88 11.25 1.69
N ILE A 161 -9.04 10.71 2.55
CA ILE A 161 -9.18 10.82 4.02
C ILE A 161 -8.23 11.89 4.55
N ASP A 162 -8.75 12.81 5.39
CA ASP A 162 -7.90 13.76 6.11
C ASP A 162 -7.06 13.03 7.17
N ASN A 163 -5.76 13.04 6.94
CA ASN A 163 -4.80 12.38 7.81
C ASN A 163 -4.68 13.05 9.21
N LYS A 164 -5.09 14.30 9.36
CA LYS A 164 -5.03 15.02 10.64
C LYS A 164 -6.05 14.47 11.64
N SER A 165 -7.21 14.02 11.14
CA SER A 165 -8.25 13.41 11.97
C SER A 165 -7.91 12.01 12.48
N LEU A 166 -6.82 11.38 11.97
CA LEU A 166 -6.32 10.06 12.37
C LEU A 166 -5.08 10.09 13.27
N SER A 167 -4.72 11.24 13.84
CA SER A 167 -3.43 11.40 14.55
C SER A 167 -3.29 10.52 15.80
N ASN A 168 -4.40 10.12 16.41
CA ASN A 168 -4.47 9.24 17.58
C ASN A 168 -4.90 7.80 17.25
N ARG A 169 -5.24 7.50 15.99
CA ARG A 169 -5.79 6.23 15.54
C ARG A 169 -4.85 5.56 14.54
N GLY A 170 -3.69 5.06 15.03
CA GLY A 170 -2.73 4.32 14.21
C GLY A 170 -3.33 3.10 13.49
N ASP A 171 -4.35 2.48 14.10
CA ASP A 171 -5.09 1.35 13.54
C ASP A 171 -5.92 1.66 12.29
N LEU A 172 -6.21 2.93 12.01
CA LEU A 172 -7.01 3.36 10.85
C LEU A 172 -6.16 3.80 9.64
N TRP A 173 -4.84 3.61 9.70
CA TRP A 173 -3.95 3.95 8.60
C TRP A 173 -3.85 2.85 7.51
N GLY A 174 -4.85 1.97 7.45
CA GLY A 174 -5.02 0.92 6.46
C GLY A 174 -6.48 0.57 6.21
N HIS A 175 -6.73 -0.12 5.08
CA HIS A 175 -8.09 -0.52 4.67
C HIS A 175 -8.77 -1.43 5.69
N TYR A 176 -8.02 -2.35 6.32
CA TYR A 176 -8.59 -3.29 7.29
C TYR A 176 -9.12 -2.60 8.55
N GLY A 177 -8.38 -1.60 9.07
CA GLY A 177 -8.83 -0.81 10.21
C GLY A 177 -10.13 -0.04 9.89
N MET A 178 -10.18 0.58 8.73
CA MET A 178 -11.38 1.28 8.24
C MET A 178 -12.55 0.32 7.99
N ALA A 179 -12.29 -0.88 7.47
CA ALA A 179 -13.31 -1.91 7.29
C ALA A 179 -13.90 -2.38 8.63
N ARG A 180 -13.08 -2.43 9.69
CA ARG A 180 -13.51 -2.75 11.07
C ARG A 180 -14.52 -1.72 11.58
N GLU A 181 -14.22 -0.45 11.44
CA GLU A 181 -15.14 0.61 11.83
C GLU A 181 -16.43 0.58 11.01
N LEU A 182 -16.33 0.47 9.68
CA LEU A 182 -17.50 0.34 8.81
C LEU A 182 -18.34 -0.89 9.14
N SER A 183 -17.72 -2.01 9.50
CA SER A 183 -18.43 -3.22 9.94
C SER A 183 -19.28 -2.96 11.17
N ALA A 184 -18.76 -2.20 12.13
CA ALA A 184 -19.49 -1.81 13.34
C ALA A 184 -20.66 -0.86 13.03
N LEU A 185 -20.43 0.15 12.19
CA LEU A 185 -21.45 1.12 11.79
C LEU A 185 -22.57 0.49 10.96
N LEU A 186 -22.20 -0.31 9.96
CA LEU A 186 -23.14 -0.99 9.06
C LEU A 186 -23.78 -2.23 9.67
N LYS A 187 -23.39 -2.61 10.87
CA LYS A 187 -23.81 -3.88 11.54
C LYS A 187 -23.59 -5.09 10.63
N SER A 188 -22.51 -5.06 9.85
CA SER A 188 -22.10 -6.09 8.90
C SER A 188 -20.91 -6.86 9.47
N PRO A 189 -20.82 -8.19 9.31
CA PRO A 189 -19.68 -8.95 9.87
C PRO A 189 -18.37 -8.54 9.18
N LEU A 190 -17.32 -8.35 9.99
CA LEU A 190 -15.95 -8.18 9.51
C LEU A 190 -15.37 -9.54 9.15
N ARG A 191 -14.78 -9.69 7.96
CA ARG A 191 -14.03 -10.89 7.59
C ARG A 191 -12.67 -10.90 8.28
N PRO A 192 -12.16 -12.07 8.70
CA PRO A 192 -10.82 -12.16 9.27
C PRO A 192 -9.75 -11.61 8.33
N TYR A 193 -8.74 -10.94 8.88
CA TYR A 193 -7.63 -10.40 8.11
C TYR A 193 -6.80 -11.51 7.46
N LEU A 194 -6.50 -12.54 8.24
CA LEU A 194 -5.84 -13.76 7.79
C LEU A 194 -6.88 -14.86 7.63
N SER A 195 -6.94 -15.48 6.46
CA SER A 195 -7.79 -16.63 6.18
C SER A 195 -6.94 -17.75 5.58
N ASN A 196 -7.24 -19.00 5.96
CA ASN A 196 -6.65 -20.22 5.38
C ASN A 196 -5.14 -20.40 5.56
N LEU A 197 -4.49 -19.74 6.53
CA LEU A 197 -3.13 -20.08 6.93
C LEU A 197 -3.16 -21.16 8.01
N GLU A 198 -2.55 -22.30 7.73
CA GLU A 198 -2.28 -23.31 8.75
C GLU A 198 -0.94 -23.02 9.42
N ASN A 199 -0.80 -23.38 10.70
CA ASN A 199 0.44 -23.12 11.47
C ASN A 199 1.67 -23.73 10.79
N LYS A 200 1.52 -24.86 10.08
CA LYS A 200 2.60 -25.52 9.34
C LYS A 200 3.18 -24.64 8.21
N ASP A 201 2.35 -23.75 7.62
CA ASP A 201 2.75 -22.89 6.51
C ASP A 201 3.60 -21.69 6.98
N LEU A 202 3.66 -21.46 8.29
CA LEU A 202 4.38 -20.35 8.92
C LEU A 202 5.76 -20.75 9.46
N HIS A 203 6.16 -22.00 9.27
CA HIS A 203 7.40 -22.56 9.80
C HIS A 203 8.23 -23.14 8.66
N GLY A 204 9.45 -22.60 8.49
CA GLY A 204 10.44 -23.20 7.63
C GLY A 204 11.13 -24.41 8.33
N SER A 205 11.86 -25.20 7.55
CA SER A 205 12.62 -26.35 8.08
C SER A 205 13.89 -25.89 8.79
N GLY A 206 14.07 -26.31 10.06
CA GLY A 206 15.27 -26.04 10.85
C GLY A 206 15.25 -24.71 11.60
N LYS A 207 16.40 -24.38 12.21
CA LYS A 207 16.58 -23.11 12.94
C LYS A 207 16.74 -21.94 11.98
N SER A 208 16.42 -20.73 12.44
CA SER A 208 16.73 -19.52 11.69
C SER A 208 18.22 -19.43 11.38
N GLN A 209 18.54 -18.95 10.17
CA GLN A 209 19.90 -18.66 9.73
C GLN A 209 20.30 -17.20 10.01
N LEU A 210 19.41 -16.42 10.64
CA LEU A 210 19.62 -15.01 10.91
C LEU A 210 19.98 -14.78 12.38
N ASP A 211 21.03 -14.02 12.62
CA ASP A 211 21.38 -13.46 13.93
C ASP A 211 20.79 -12.07 14.05
N VAL A 212 19.71 -11.95 14.81
CA VAL A 212 18.98 -10.67 15.00
C VAL A 212 19.11 -10.21 16.43
N LYS A 213 19.50 -8.93 16.61
CA LYS A 213 19.67 -8.32 17.93
C LYS A 213 19.04 -6.95 18.03
N ILE A 214 18.24 -6.69 19.05
CA ILE A 214 17.83 -5.37 19.45
C ILE A 214 18.79 -4.88 20.54
N GLU A 215 19.70 -3.97 20.20
CA GLU A 215 20.65 -3.39 21.15
C GLU A 215 20.02 -2.32 22.02
N ASP A 216 19.13 -1.52 21.43
CA ASP A 216 18.36 -0.49 22.14
C ASP A 216 16.89 -0.92 22.25
N LYS A 217 16.53 -1.48 23.40
CA LYS A 217 15.18 -1.94 23.67
C LYS A 217 14.12 -0.84 23.70
N SER A 218 14.51 0.42 23.92
CA SER A 218 13.60 1.55 23.90
C SER A 218 13.28 2.01 22.45
N ALA A 219 14.10 1.61 21.48
CA ALA A 219 13.94 1.97 20.08
C ALA A 219 13.00 1.05 19.30
N CYS A 220 12.91 -0.23 19.71
CA CYS A 220 12.18 -1.25 18.98
C CYS A 220 11.45 -2.18 19.95
N PHE A 221 10.13 -2.21 19.82
CA PHE A 221 9.25 -3.00 20.69
C PHE A 221 9.04 -4.43 20.21
N ARG A 222 9.04 -4.64 18.88
CA ARG A 222 9.02 -5.95 18.24
C ARG A 222 9.78 -5.90 16.93
N TYR A 223 10.55 -6.92 16.64
CA TYR A 223 11.23 -7.07 15.38
C TYR A 223 11.08 -8.51 14.90
N ILE A 224 10.44 -8.67 13.74
CA ILE A 224 10.27 -9.96 13.08
C ILE A 224 11.10 -9.93 11.80
N ALA A 225 12.00 -10.90 11.64
CA ALA A 225 12.78 -11.12 10.45
C ALA A 225 12.50 -12.50 9.88
N VAL A 226 12.09 -12.55 8.62
CA VAL A 226 11.74 -13.78 7.92
C VAL A 226 12.58 -13.91 6.67
N LYS A 227 13.51 -14.88 6.63
CA LYS A 227 14.29 -15.15 5.43
C LYS A 227 13.48 -16.03 4.49
N ILE A 228 13.36 -15.60 3.24
CA ILE A 228 12.57 -16.27 2.20
C ILE A 228 13.48 -16.49 0.99
N ASN A 229 13.62 -17.73 0.57
CA ASN A 229 14.39 -18.16 -0.59
C ASN A 229 13.47 -18.39 -1.81
N HIS A 230 14.08 -18.55 -2.98
CA HIS A 230 13.41 -18.82 -4.26
C HIS A 230 12.38 -17.76 -4.64
N VAL A 231 12.73 -16.51 -4.38
CA VAL A 231 11.96 -15.33 -4.81
C VAL A 231 12.67 -14.62 -5.96
N LYS A 232 11.92 -13.82 -6.71
CA LYS A 232 12.47 -12.99 -7.80
C LYS A 232 11.75 -11.64 -7.84
N ALA A 233 12.46 -10.60 -8.23
CA ALA A 233 11.89 -9.28 -8.46
C ALA A 233 11.11 -9.23 -9.80
N ILE A 234 10.12 -10.12 -9.95
CA ILE A 234 9.26 -10.18 -11.13
C ILE A 234 8.27 -9.01 -11.16
N GLU A 235 7.69 -8.79 -12.32
CA GLU A 235 6.58 -7.84 -12.47
C GLU A 235 5.37 -8.28 -11.63
N SER A 236 4.74 -7.32 -10.97
CA SER A 236 3.55 -7.58 -10.15
C SER A 236 2.36 -8.03 -11.00
N PRO A 237 1.55 -8.99 -10.53
CA PRO A 237 0.33 -9.36 -11.23
C PRO A 237 -0.62 -8.16 -11.34
N ARG A 238 -1.41 -8.14 -12.40
CA ARG A 238 -2.28 -7.03 -12.77
C ARG A 238 -3.16 -6.55 -11.61
N TRP A 239 -3.79 -7.46 -10.86
CA TRP A 239 -4.67 -7.12 -9.75
C TRP A 239 -3.96 -6.32 -8.64
N LEU A 240 -2.68 -6.65 -8.37
CA LEU A 240 -1.86 -5.97 -7.36
C LEU A 240 -1.51 -4.55 -7.81
N LYS A 241 -1.07 -4.41 -9.07
CA LYS A 241 -0.81 -3.10 -9.68
C LYS A 241 -2.05 -2.21 -9.66
N GLU A 242 -3.21 -2.72 -10.11
CA GLU A 242 -4.47 -1.97 -10.16
C GLU A 242 -4.87 -1.43 -8.77
N ARG A 243 -4.71 -2.23 -7.71
CA ARG A 243 -5.01 -1.80 -6.34
C ARG A 243 -4.04 -0.73 -5.82
N LEU A 244 -2.76 -0.89 -6.06
CA LEU A 244 -1.76 0.11 -5.67
C LEU A 244 -1.99 1.43 -6.38
N VAL A 245 -2.18 1.41 -7.70
CA VAL A 245 -2.46 2.60 -8.50
C VAL A 245 -3.75 3.29 -8.06
N ALA A 246 -4.79 2.52 -7.72
CA ALA A 246 -6.06 3.08 -7.25
C ALA A 246 -5.90 4.00 -6.03
N VAL A 247 -4.96 3.70 -5.15
CA VAL A 247 -4.67 4.46 -3.92
C VAL A 247 -3.42 5.33 -4.03
N GLY A 248 -2.93 5.57 -5.25
CA GLY A 248 -1.83 6.49 -5.55
C GLY A 248 -0.43 5.94 -5.31
N ALA A 249 -0.27 4.63 -5.10
CA ALA A 249 1.03 3.99 -5.00
C ALA A 249 1.53 3.54 -6.38
N ARG A 250 2.82 3.78 -6.67
CA ARG A 250 3.45 3.38 -7.92
C ARG A 250 3.96 1.93 -7.81
N PRO A 251 3.54 1.01 -8.70
CA PRO A 251 4.10 -0.33 -8.76
C PRO A 251 5.59 -0.32 -9.17
N ILE A 252 6.37 -1.24 -8.61
CA ILE A 252 7.81 -1.39 -8.86
C ILE A 252 8.12 -2.83 -9.30
N ASN A 253 7.99 -3.77 -8.39
CA ASN A 253 8.10 -5.22 -8.62
C ASN A 253 7.33 -5.97 -7.53
N ALA A 254 7.05 -7.24 -7.74
CA ALA A 254 6.17 -8.03 -6.87
C ALA A 254 6.61 -8.03 -5.39
N LEU A 255 7.91 -8.07 -5.10
CA LEU A 255 8.42 -8.11 -3.72
C LEU A 255 8.17 -6.78 -2.99
N VAL A 256 8.51 -5.66 -3.63
CA VAL A 256 8.28 -4.32 -3.07
C VAL A 256 6.78 -4.00 -3.03
N ASP A 257 6.04 -4.37 -4.05
CA ASP A 257 4.61 -4.09 -4.16
C ASP A 257 3.79 -4.86 -3.13
N ILE A 258 4.19 -6.09 -2.78
CA ILE A 258 3.58 -6.84 -1.67
C ILE A 258 3.78 -6.10 -0.35
N THR A 259 4.97 -5.57 -0.07
CA THR A 259 5.21 -4.81 1.17
C THR A 259 4.37 -3.54 1.23
N ASN A 260 4.27 -2.80 0.13
CA ASN A 260 3.41 -1.63 0.01
C ASN A 260 1.92 -1.98 0.11
N TYR A 261 1.49 -3.07 -0.52
CA TYR A 261 0.12 -3.56 -0.45
C TYR A 261 -0.29 -3.87 0.99
N VAL A 262 0.53 -4.64 1.72
CA VAL A 262 0.25 -5.00 3.11
C VAL A 262 0.25 -3.77 4.02
N MET A 263 1.15 -2.82 3.80
CA MET A 263 1.14 -1.54 4.51
C MET A 263 -0.16 -0.77 4.29
N LEU A 264 -0.65 -0.67 3.06
CA LEU A 264 -1.89 0.03 2.72
C LEU A 264 -3.14 -0.76 3.15
N GLU A 265 -3.04 -2.09 3.23
CA GLU A 265 -4.10 -2.97 3.69
C GLU A 265 -4.26 -2.93 5.21
N SER A 266 -3.17 -3.14 5.96
CA SER A 266 -3.18 -3.31 7.41
C SER A 266 -2.85 -2.06 8.22
N GLY A 267 -2.13 -1.11 7.62
CA GLY A 267 -1.51 0.01 8.32
C GLY A 267 -0.10 -0.28 8.84
N GLN A 268 0.40 -1.52 8.71
CA GLN A 268 1.73 -1.93 9.15
C GLN A 268 2.74 -1.87 8.01
N PRO A 269 3.74 -0.95 8.05
CA PRO A 269 4.81 -0.98 7.06
C PRO A 269 5.68 -2.22 7.20
N LEU A 270 6.08 -2.77 6.07
CA LEU A 270 7.04 -3.85 5.92
C LEU A 270 8.22 -3.37 5.09
N HIS A 271 9.36 -4.06 5.20
CA HIS A 271 10.49 -3.87 4.31
C HIS A 271 11.05 -5.21 3.85
N ALA A 272 11.59 -5.25 2.65
CA ALA A 272 12.29 -6.42 2.10
C ALA A 272 13.73 -6.02 1.79
N PHE A 273 14.68 -6.67 2.47
CA PHE A 273 16.11 -6.58 2.16
C PHE A 273 16.48 -7.70 1.22
N ASP A 274 17.38 -7.45 0.26
CA ASP A 274 18.12 -8.51 -0.41
C ASP A 274 18.94 -9.28 0.62
N ALA A 275 18.78 -10.59 0.67
CA ALA A 275 19.42 -11.44 1.68
C ALA A 275 20.86 -11.85 1.32
N SER A 276 21.36 -11.42 0.15
CA SER A 276 22.72 -11.78 -0.31
C SER A 276 23.78 -11.23 0.64
N GLY A 277 24.48 -12.13 1.35
CA GLY A 277 25.50 -11.76 2.32
C GLY A 277 24.97 -11.13 3.62
N LEU A 278 23.66 -11.07 3.83
CA LEU A 278 23.03 -10.52 5.04
C LEU A 278 22.63 -11.66 5.98
N GLU A 279 23.48 -11.96 6.97
CA GLU A 279 23.26 -13.00 7.98
C GLU A 279 22.97 -12.43 9.36
N LYS A 280 23.30 -11.15 9.56
CA LYS A 280 23.15 -10.47 10.85
C LYS A 280 22.37 -9.19 10.70
N ILE A 281 21.48 -8.93 11.65
CA ILE A 281 20.72 -7.69 11.75
C ILE A 281 20.82 -7.16 13.17
N SER A 282 21.19 -5.88 13.33
CA SER A 282 21.18 -5.23 14.63
C SER A 282 20.42 -3.90 14.57
N ILE A 283 19.55 -3.70 15.56
CA ILE A 283 18.75 -2.49 15.71
C ILE A 283 19.31 -1.67 16.84
N ARG A 284 19.78 -0.45 16.54
CA ARG A 284 20.44 0.45 17.49
C ARG A 284 20.19 1.93 17.20
N ALA A 285 20.67 2.77 18.06
CA ALA A 285 20.80 4.20 17.78
C ALA A 285 21.93 4.45 16.77
N SER A 286 21.78 5.50 15.94
CA SER A 286 22.86 5.99 15.07
C SER A 286 24.06 6.47 15.87
N LYS A 287 25.27 6.29 15.33
CA LYS A 287 26.53 6.84 15.88
C LYS A 287 26.75 8.27 15.37
N ASP A 288 27.60 9.03 16.07
CA ASP A 288 27.97 10.37 15.63
C ASP A 288 28.75 10.29 14.29
N GLY A 289 28.35 11.10 13.31
CA GLY A 289 28.96 11.13 11.98
C GLY A 289 28.60 9.98 11.04
N GLU A 290 27.67 9.12 11.45
CA GLU A 290 27.22 7.99 10.63
C GLU A 290 26.34 8.48 9.47
N SER A 291 26.53 7.92 8.27
CA SER A 291 25.73 8.24 7.08
C SER A 291 25.11 7.00 6.46
N LEU A 292 24.11 7.21 5.60
CA LEU A 292 23.44 6.14 4.84
C LEU A 292 23.03 6.67 3.47
N GLU A 293 23.41 5.98 2.41
CA GLU A 293 22.80 6.16 1.08
C GLU A 293 21.45 5.44 1.07
N THR A 294 20.36 6.23 0.93
CA THR A 294 18.98 5.74 0.94
C THR A 294 18.50 5.34 -0.45
N LEU A 295 17.35 4.63 -0.53
CA LEU A 295 16.76 4.12 -1.78
C LEU A 295 16.50 5.20 -2.85
N ASP A 296 16.38 6.48 -2.48
CA ASP A 296 16.27 7.62 -3.39
C ASP A 296 17.63 8.17 -3.83
N GLU A 297 18.72 7.40 -3.68
CA GLU A 297 20.08 7.69 -4.10
C GLU A 297 20.70 8.95 -3.47
N LYS A 298 20.26 9.28 -2.27
CA LYS A 298 20.79 10.42 -1.53
C LYS A 298 21.57 9.93 -0.32
N GLU A 299 22.80 10.43 -0.19
CA GLU A 299 23.56 10.24 1.05
C GLU A 299 23.04 11.17 2.13
N ARG A 300 22.77 10.61 3.31
CA ARG A 300 22.23 11.31 4.45
C ARG A 300 23.09 11.14 5.68
N LEU A 301 23.55 12.23 6.25
CA LEU A 301 24.12 12.24 7.59
C LEU A 301 23.00 11.98 8.59
N LEU A 302 23.16 10.95 9.42
CA LEU A 302 22.12 10.50 10.32
C LEU A 302 22.03 11.40 11.57
N PRO A 303 20.86 11.94 11.89
CA PRO A 303 20.65 12.66 13.14
C PRO A 303 20.95 11.77 14.35
N LYS A 304 21.45 12.37 15.41
CA LYS A 304 21.69 11.67 16.68
C LYS A 304 20.41 11.00 17.20
N ASN A 305 20.56 9.78 17.72
CA ASN A 305 19.46 8.95 18.22
C ASN A 305 18.47 8.48 17.14
N SER A 306 18.76 8.61 15.84
CA SER A 306 17.99 7.92 14.81
C SER A 306 18.04 6.41 15.05
N ILE A 307 16.93 5.73 14.79
CA ILE A 307 16.92 4.27 14.83
C ILE A 307 17.46 3.75 13.52
N VAL A 308 18.52 2.96 13.57
CA VAL A 308 19.11 2.33 12.40
C VAL A 308 19.04 0.81 12.48
N ILE A 309 18.84 0.19 11.32
CA ILE A 309 19.00 -1.24 11.12
C ILE A 309 20.36 -1.42 10.45
N THR A 310 21.17 -2.34 10.97
CA THR A 310 22.54 -2.58 10.49
C THR A 310 22.75 -4.06 10.17
N ASP A 311 23.75 -4.37 9.34
CA ASP A 311 24.23 -5.73 9.09
C ASP A 311 25.19 -6.24 10.21
N GLY A 312 25.22 -5.55 11.34
CA GLY A 312 26.16 -5.75 12.44
C GLY A 312 27.37 -4.82 12.39
N TYR A 313 27.58 -4.12 11.29
CA TYR A 313 28.67 -3.17 11.07
C TYR A 313 28.14 -1.79 10.68
N GLU A 314 27.49 -1.69 9.53
CA GLU A 314 27.05 -0.44 8.91
C GLU A 314 25.53 -0.36 8.81
N PRO A 315 24.95 0.85 8.78
CA PRO A 315 23.52 1.03 8.53
C PRO A 315 23.11 0.48 7.16
N ILE A 316 22.01 -0.25 7.14
CA ILE A 316 21.34 -0.73 5.92
C ILE A 316 19.93 -0.13 5.76
N ALA A 317 19.40 0.48 6.82
CA ALA A 317 18.14 1.22 6.74
C ALA A 317 17.99 2.24 7.88
N LEU A 318 17.23 3.31 7.61
CA LEU A 318 16.59 4.15 8.62
C LEU A 318 15.28 3.50 9.03
N ALA A 319 15.26 2.93 10.24
CA ALA A 319 14.13 2.15 10.75
C ALA A 319 12.82 2.96 10.72
N GLY A 320 11.80 2.38 10.10
CA GLY A 320 10.48 2.99 9.97
C GLY A 320 10.39 4.20 9.04
N ILE A 321 11.46 4.53 8.31
CA ILE A 321 11.49 5.69 7.39
C ILE A 321 11.81 5.23 5.97
N MET A 322 13.05 4.74 5.72
CA MET A 322 13.48 4.36 4.38
C MET A 322 14.64 3.37 4.42
N GLY A 323 14.61 2.37 3.54
CA GLY A 323 15.70 1.44 3.32
C GLY A 323 16.94 2.10 2.73
N GLY A 324 18.10 1.46 2.92
CA GLY A 324 19.35 1.82 2.26
C GLY A 324 19.48 1.14 0.90
N LYS A 325 20.25 1.76 0.00
CA LYS A 325 20.46 1.29 -1.37
C LYS A 325 21.24 -0.03 -1.41
N ARG A 326 22.18 -0.26 -0.50
CA ARG A 326 23.10 -1.41 -0.49
C ARG A 326 22.39 -2.77 -0.40
N CYS A 327 21.29 -2.86 0.36
CA CYS A 327 20.51 -4.09 0.53
C CYS A 327 19.12 -3.98 -0.14
N ALA A 328 19.01 -3.16 -1.19
CA ALA A 328 17.79 -3.01 -1.95
C ALA A 328 17.50 -4.25 -2.81
N VAL A 329 16.24 -4.63 -2.89
CA VAL A 329 15.79 -5.65 -3.86
C VAL A 329 16.05 -5.16 -5.28
N ASN A 330 16.67 -6.01 -6.10
CA ASN A 330 17.03 -5.74 -7.50
C ASN A 330 16.71 -6.95 -8.40
N SER A 331 17.01 -6.86 -9.69
CA SER A 331 16.73 -7.92 -10.68
C SER A 331 17.37 -9.28 -10.36
N ASP A 332 18.49 -9.27 -9.63
CA ASP A 332 19.28 -10.48 -9.34
C ASP A 332 18.94 -11.07 -7.96
N THR A 333 17.99 -10.48 -7.24
CA THR A 333 17.55 -10.94 -5.93
C THR A 333 16.86 -12.31 -6.04
N GLU A 334 17.42 -13.34 -5.37
CA GLU A 334 16.87 -14.70 -5.28
C GLU A 334 16.40 -15.07 -3.87
N SER A 335 16.76 -14.26 -2.88
CA SER A 335 16.32 -14.41 -1.49
C SER A 335 16.17 -13.06 -0.82
N ILE A 336 15.20 -12.94 0.09
CA ILE A 336 14.95 -11.72 0.85
C ILE A 336 14.90 -11.99 2.35
N ILE A 337 15.15 -10.92 3.13
CA ILE A 337 14.73 -10.86 4.52
C ILE A 337 13.55 -9.89 4.59
N LEU A 338 12.38 -10.44 4.88
CA LEU A 338 11.18 -9.64 5.13
C LEU A 338 11.20 -9.15 6.57
N GLU A 339 11.13 -7.83 6.75
CA GLU A 339 11.03 -7.15 8.03
C GLU A 339 9.59 -6.79 8.34
N ALA A 340 9.16 -7.09 9.57
CA ALA A 340 7.95 -6.53 10.17
C ALA A 340 8.27 -6.09 11.60
N ALA A 341 8.16 -4.80 11.90
CA ALA A 341 8.64 -4.27 13.17
C ALA A 341 7.71 -3.22 13.79
N SER A 342 7.93 -2.96 15.08
CA SER A 342 7.31 -1.86 15.82
C SER A 342 8.41 -1.02 16.45
N PHE A 343 8.57 0.23 15.97
CA PHE A 343 9.58 1.17 16.41
C PHE A 343 9.00 2.28 17.29
N ASP A 344 9.88 2.95 18.06
CA ASP A 344 9.50 4.12 18.83
C ASP A 344 9.03 5.27 17.94
N ALA A 345 7.76 5.62 18.07
CA ALA A 345 7.09 6.60 17.23
C ALA A 345 7.70 8.00 17.32
N VAL A 346 8.19 8.39 18.50
CA VAL A 346 8.77 9.72 18.74
C VAL A 346 10.09 9.85 18.00
N ARG A 347 10.96 8.85 18.10
CA ARG A 347 12.26 8.83 17.42
C ARG A 347 12.12 8.78 15.91
N VAL A 348 11.20 7.95 15.37
CA VAL A 348 10.89 7.92 13.93
C VAL A 348 10.43 9.30 13.46
N ARG A 349 9.51 9.95 14.18
CA ARG A 349 9.04 11.30 13.87
C ARG A 349 10.16 12.34 13.89
N GLN A 350 10.97 12.35 14.96
CA GLN A 350 12.08 13.30 15.08
C GLN A 350 13.11 13.15 13.96
N THR A 351 13.48 11.90 13.62
CA THR A 351 14.41 11.60 12.53
C THR A 351 13.82 12.01 11.17
N SER A 352 12.57 11.68 10.91
CA SER A 352 11.86 12.07 9.67
C SER A 352 11.81 13.59 9.49
N GLN A 353 11.54 14.33 10.57
CA GLN A 353 11.52 15.80 10.55
C GLN A 353 12.92 16.40 10.35
N ALA A 354 13.92 15.91 11.07
CA ALA A 354 15.29 16.41 10.97
C ALA A 354 15.88 16.21 9.56
N LEU A 355 15.54 15.13 8.89
CA LEU A 355 15.98 14.84 7.52
C LEU A 355 15.05 15.42 6.44
N ASN A 356 13.94 16.05 6.82
CA ASN A 356 12.86 16.44 5.92
C ASN A 356 12.44 15.29 4.97
N LEU A 357 12.38 14.07 5.51
CA LEU A 357 12.11 12.84 4.79
C LEU A 357 10.83 12.20 5.33
N ARG A 358 9.72 12.54 4.72
CA ARG A 358 8.41 12.01 5.09
C ARG A 358 7.96 10.96 4.09
N THR A 359 7.82 9.72 4.56
CA THR A 359 7.41 8.56 3.75
C THR A 359 6.10 7.98 4.28
N ASP A 360 5.44 7.13 3.47
CA ASP A 360 4.25 6.38 3.88
C ASP A 360 4.49 5.52 5.12
N ALA A 361 5.69 4.96 5.25
CA ALA A 361 6.10 4.21 6.44
C ALA A 361 6.21 5.13 7.67
N SER A 362 6.96 6.25 7.56
CA SER A 362 7.16 7.17 8.68
C SER A 362 5.85 7.79 9.16
N MET A 363 4.93 8.11 8.25
CA MET A 363 3.59 8.62 8.58
C MET A 363 2.77 7.64 9.43
N ARG A 364 2.98 6.34 9.27
CA ARG A 364 2.32 5.28 10.06
C ARG A 364 3.04 5.04 11.37
N PHE A 365 4.35 4.82 11.37
CA PHE A 365 5.12 4.58 12.58
C PHE A 365 5.03 5.72 13.60
N GLU A 366 4.99 6.99 13.16
CA GLU A 366 4.82 8.14 14.07
C GLU A 366 3.48 8.16 14.83
N LYS A 367 2.52 7.26 14.50
CA LYS A 367 1.19 7.16 15.15
C LYS A 367 1.12 6.13 16.28
N THR A 368 2.22 5.51 16.64
CA THR A 368 2.27 4.44 17.65
C THR A 368 1.42 3.24 17.24
N LEU A 369 1.96 2.43 16.32
CA LEU A 369 1.28 1.24 15.83
C LEU A 369 1.22 0.15 16.92
N ASP A 370 0.21 -0.71 16.83
CA ASP A 370 0.08 -1.88 17.68
C ASP A 370 1.28 -2.82 17.50
N PRO A 371 2.09 -3.11 18.53
CA PRO A 371 3.24 -3.99 18.42
C PRO A 371 2.88 -5.47 18.17
N ASN A 372 1.60 -5.84 18.17
CA ASN A 372 1.13 -7.15 17.72
C ASN A 372 0.87 -7.21 16.21
N LEU A 373 0.68 -6.07 15.56
CA LEU A 373 0.35 -5.99 14.13
C LEU A 373 1.46 -6.55 13.20
N PRO A 374 2.77 -6.42 13.51
CA PRO A 374 3.83 -7.00 12.70
C PRO A 374 3.66 -8.49 12.40
N GLU A 375 3.14 -9.27 13.38
CA GLU A 375 2.91 -10.70 13.19
C GLU A 375 1.89 -10.99 12.09
N GLN A 376 0.75 -10.32 12.12
CA GLN A 376 -0.28 -10.50 11.11
C GLN A 376 0.18 -9.98 9.73
N ALA A 377 0.96 -8.92 9.71
CA ALA A 377 1.42 -8.30 8.47
C ALA A 377 2.43 -9.18 7.71
N TRP A 378 3.45 -9.76 8.39
CA TRP A 378 4.38 -10.65 7.71
C TRP A 378 3.70 -11.92 7.21
N GLN A 379 2.74 -12.48 7.99
CA GLN A 379 1.96 -13.63 7.57
C GLN A 379 1.13 -13.33 6.32
N ARG A 380 0.54 -12.15 6.24
CA ARG A 380 -0.18 -11.69 5.06
C ARG A 380 0.75 -11.52 3.85
N ALA A 381 1.91 -10.91 4.04
CA ALA A 381 2.91 -10.79 2.98
C ALA A 381 3.37 -12.18 2.48
N TRP A 382 3.59 -13.11 3.39
CA TRP A 382 3.94 -14.50 3.05
C TRP A 382 2.86 -15.19 2.21
N GLN A 383 1.57 -15.04 2.57
CA GLN A 383 0.46 -15.54 1.76
C GLN A 383 0.54 -15.02 0.32
N LEU A 384 0.75 -13.71 0.16
CA LEU A 384 0.82 -13.08 -1.15
C LEU A 384 2.07 -13.51 -1.93
N ILE A 385 3.20 -13.65 -1.25
CA ILE A 385 4.43 -14.18 -1.87
C ILE A 385 4.18 -15.60 -2.38
N LYS A 386 3.59 -16.47 -1.59
CA LYS A 386 3.27 -17.86 -2.00
C LYS A 386 2.25 -17.94 -3.14
N GLU A 387 1.29 -17.02 -3.19
CA GLU A 387 0.32 -16.94 -4.29
C GLU A 387 0.98 -16.53 -5.61
N ILE A 388 1.90 -15.55 -5.56
CA ILE A 388 2.56 -14.97 -6.75
C ILE A 388 3.79 -15.78 -7.16
N MET A 389 4.52 -16.32 -6.20
CA MET A 389 5.74 -17.10 -6.34
C MET A 389 5.61 -18.43 -5.59
N PRO A 390 4.94 -19.44 -6.16
CA PRO A 390 4.69 -20.73 -5.49
C PRO A 390 5.95 -21.46 -5.01
N GLU A 391 7.08 -21.25 -5.68
CA GLU A 391 8.39 -21.85 -5.35
C GLU A 391 9.07 -21.22 -4.13
N ALA A 392 8.58 -20.06 -3.67
CA ALA A 392 9.16 -19.40 -2.49
C ALA A 392 9.09 -20.29 -1.25
N GLU A 393 10.15 -20.30 -0.44
CA GLU A 393 10.25 -21.11 0.76
C GLU A 393 10.82 -20.32 1.95
N LEU A 394 10.33 -20.61 3.15
CA LEU A 394 10.90 -20.07 4.38
C LEU A 394 12.25 -20.75 4.67
N ALA A 395 13.32 -19.96 4.76
CA ALA A 395 14.66 -20.45 5.04
C ALA A 395 14.91 -20.70 6.54
N GLY A 396 14.05 -21.46 7.18
CA GLY A 396 14.07 -21.74 8.61
C GLY A 396 12.96 -21.00 9.38
N GLN A 397 13.03 -21.05 10.71
CA GLN A 397 12.02 -20.40 11.55
C GLN A 397 12.16 -18.86 11.46
N PRO A 398 11.03 -18.12 11.43
CA PRO A 398 11.04 -16.68 11.64
C PRO A 398 11.72 -16.30 12.95
N VAL A 399 12.53 -15.26 12.94
CA VAL A 399 13.04 -14.66 14.19
C VAL A 399 12.04 -13.63 14.65
N ASP A 400 11.53 -13.78 15.85
CA ASP A 400 10.59 -12.83 16.48
C ASP A 400 11.12 -12.41 17.84
N ILE A 401 11.54 -11.16 17.96
CA ILE A 401 12.03 -10.59 19.23
C ILE A 401 10.98 -9.64 19.77
N VAL A 402 10.36 -10.04 20.87
CA VAL A 402 9.32 -9.28 21.58
C VAL A 402 9.94 -8.55 22.77
N ASN A 403 9.82 -7.23 22.78
CA ASN A 403 10.36 -6.34 23.80
C ASN A 403 9.31 -5.35 24.31
N PHE A 404 8.07 -5.78 24.40
CA PHE A 404 6.98 -5.01 24.96
C PHE A 404 6.09 -5.88 25.83
N LYS A 405 5.33 -5.23 26.69
CA LYS A 405 4.25 -5.86 27.44
C LYS A 405 3.01 -4.99 27.26
N LEU A 406 2.02 -5.54 26.60
CA LEU A 406 0.73 -4.90 26.38
C LEU A 406 -0.35 -5.79 27.01
N GLU A 407 -0.75 -5.47 28.23
CA GLU A 407 -1.82 -6.15 28.96
C GLU A 407 -2.91 -5.12 29.26
N PRO A 408 -3.88 -4.95 28.36
CA PRO A 408 -4.96 -3.99 28.61
C PRO A 408 -5.77 -4.44 29.81
N SER A 409 -5.82 -3.59 30.83
CA SER A 409 -6.64 -3.81 32.02
C SER A 409 -8.10 -3.48 31.73
N PRO A 410 -9.06 -4.18 32.38
CA PRO A 410 -10.47 -3.81 32.27
C PRO A 410 -10.70 -2.37 32.73
N ILE A 411 -11.42 -1.61 31.93
CA ILE A 411 -11.91 -0.27 32.28
C ILE A 411 -13.33 -0.44 32.82
N GLU A 412 -13.53 -0.10 34.09
CA GLU A 412 -14.86 -0.17 34.71
C GLU A 412 -15.65 1.12 34.37
N VAL A 413 -16.80 0.95 33.77
CA VAL A 413 -17.70 2.05 33.38
C VAL A 413 -19.08 1.84 34.00
N ASP A 414 -19.52 2.75 34.85
CA ASP A 414 -20.90 2.76 35.33
C ASP A 414 -21.84 3.16 34.17
N PHE A 415 -22.86 2.35 33.96
CA PHE A 415 -23.78 2.53 32.84
C PHE A 415 -24.60 3.81 32.96
N SER A 416 -24.94 4.23 34.17
CA SER A 416 -25.67 5.49 34.40
C SER A 416 -24.78 6.70 34.13
N TRP A 417 -23.47 6.61 34.47
CA TRP A 417 -22.48 7.61 34.14
C TRP A 417 -22.30 7.74 32.62
N LEU A 418 -22.17 6.60 31.92
CA LEU A 418 -22.05 6.56 30.46
C LEU A 418 -23.24 7.25 29.79
N LYS A 419 -24.45 6.88 30.21
CA LYS A 419 -25.69 7.50 29.70
C LYS A 419 -25.72 9.02 29.93
N LYS A 420 -25.31 9.47 31.11
CA LYS A 420 -25.24 10.90 31.44
C LYS A 420 -24.19 11.65 30.58
N ARG A 421 -23.05 11.00 30.33
CA ARG A 421 -21.97 11.60 29.50
C ARG A 421 -22.34 11.69 28.03
N LEU A 422 -22.99 10.68 27.47
CA LEU A 422 -23.42 10.66 26.08
C LEU A 422 -24.58 11.63 25.81
N GLY A 423 -25.36 12.00 26.83
CA GLY A 423 -26.59 12.76 26.66
C GLY A 423 -27.68 12.02 25.88
N TYR A 424 -27.45 10.75 25.59
CA TYR A 424 -28.31 9.88 24.80
C TYR A 424 -28.56 8.55 25.51
N SER A 425 -29.77 8.00 25.37
CA SER A 425 -30.18 6.77 26.03
C SER A 425 -29.92 5.56 25.15
N LEU A 426 -28.75 4.95 25.28
CA LEU A 426 -28.48 3.61 24.77
C LEU A 426 -28.98 2.54 25.74
N THR A 427 -29.49 1.44 25.23
CA THR A 427 -29.70 0.24 26.03
C THR A 427 -28.36 -0.46 26.31
N ARG A 428 -28.27 -1.24 27.39
CA ARG A 428 -27.09 -2.06 27.68
C ARG A 428 -26.72 -2.97 26.50
N LYS A 429 -27.74 -3.62 25.90
CA LYS A 429 -27.56 -4.52 24.75
C LYS A 429 -26.92 -3.81 23.56
N GLU A 430 -27.37 -2.61 23.25
CA GLU A 430 -26.79 -1.79 22.18
C GLU A 430 -25.35 -1.38 22.49
N THR A 431 -25.08 -0.92 23.73
CA THR A 431 -23.73 -0.53 24.15
C THR A 431 -22.75 -1.71 24.02
N ILE A 432 -23.10 -2.87 24.57
CA ILE A 432 -22.29 -4.09 24.46
C ILE A 432 -22.07 -4.46 23.00
N SER A 433 -23.14 -4.52 22.22
CA SER A 433 -23.06 -4.88 20.79
C SER A 433 -22.20 -3.93 19.96
N ILE A 434 -22.17 -2.62 20.26
CA ILE A 434 -21.27 -1.66 19.60
C ILE A 434 -19.80 -1.97 19.97
N LEU A 435 -19.51 -2.12 21.25
CA LEU A 435 -18.16 -2.38 21.74
C LEU A 435 -17.61 -3.70 21.20
N GLU A 436 -18.40 -4.77 21.24
CA GLU A 436 -18.00 -6.08 20.73
C GLU A 436 -17.70 -6.06 19.22
N ARG A 437 -18.52 -5.34 18.43
CA ARG A 437 -18.25 -5.17 16.99
C ARG A 437 -16.95 -4.38 16.71
N LEU A 438 -16.54 -3.51 17.62
CA LEU A 438 -15.26 -2.80 17.57
C LEU A 438 -14.10 -3.62 18.14
N GLY A 439 -14.36 -4.86 18.58
CA GLY A 439 -13.34 -5.78 19.09
C GLY A 439 -13.04 -5.66 20.58
N PHE A 440 -13.81 -4.86 21.34
CA PHE A 440 -13.70 -4.83 22.82
C PHE A 440 -14.31 -6.09 23.41
N LYS A 441 -13.71 -6.59 24.47
CA LYS A 441 -14.35 -7.60 25.33
C LYS A 441 -15.11 -6.90 26.44
N VAL A 442 -16.36 -7.32 26.70
CA VAL A 442 -17.24 -6.64 27.65
C VAL A 442 -17.83 -7.66 28.61
N ASP A 443 -17.53 -7.51 29.89
CA ASP A 443 -18.19 -8.22 30.98
C ASP A 443 -19.14 -7.28 31.72
N VAL A 444 -20.26 -7.83 32.21
CA VAL A 444 -21.30 -7.04 32.86
C VAL A 444 -21.53 -7.55 34.27
N SER A 445 -21.36 -6.67 35.24
CA SER A 445 -21.72 -6.94 36.63
C SER A 445 -22.63 -5.83 37.15
N LYS A 446 -23.91 -6.18 37.43
CA LYS A 446 -24.93 -5.22 37.89
C LYS A 446 -25.03 -4.00 36.94
N ASN A 447 -24.57 -2.82 37.36
CA ASN A 447 -24.60 -1.57 36.59
C ASN A 447 -23.21 -1.19 36.01
N ILE A 448 -22.19 -2.03 36.21
CA ILE A 448 -20.83 -1.79 35.77
C ILE A 448 -20.56 -2.62 34.50
N LEU A 449 -19.99 -1.99 33.50
CA LEU A 449 -19.38 -2.60 32.30
C LEU A 449 -17.88 -2.66 32.55
N ALA A 450 -17.29 -3.86 32.62
CA ALA A 450 -15.85 -4.05 32.57
C ALA A 450 -15.44 -4.25 31.13
N VAL A 451 -14.80 -3.24 30.54
CA VAL A 451 -14.46 -3.18 29.10
C VAL A 451 -12.97 -3.36 28.94
N ILE A 452 -12.55 -4.39 28.18
CA ILE A 452 -11.15 -4.61 27.84
C ILE A 452 -10.93 -4.12 26.40
N PRO A 453 -10.13 -3.07 26.19
CA PRO A 453 -9.83 -2.58 24.85
C PRO A 453 -8.99 -3.60 24.07
N PRO A 454 -9.18 -3.73 22.74
CA PRO A 454 -8.31 -4.53 21.89
C PRO A 454 -6.91 -3.92 21.81
N SER A 455 -5.89 -4.71 21.43
CA SER A 455 -4.50 -4.28 21.40
C SER A 455 -4.26 -3.04 20.55
N TRP A 456 -4.93 -2.94 19.40
CA TRP A 456 -4.82 -1.78 18.50
C TRP A 456 -5.42 -0.48 19.05
N ARG A 457 -6.22 -0.54 20.11
CA ARG A 457 -6.74 0.62 20.86
C ARG A 457 -5.96 0.86 22.14
N ALA A 458 -5.41 -0.18 22.75
CA ALA A 458 -4.74 -0.13 24.04
C ALA A 458 -3.38 0.59 24.04
N VAL A 459 -2.82 0.93 22.87
CA VAL A 459 -1.54 1.66 22.76
C VAL A 459 -1.67 3.15 23.03
N LYS A 460 -2.88 3.72 22.94
CA LYS A 460 -3.12 5.16 23.11
C LYS A 460 -4.39 5.54 23.87
N ASP A 461 -5.31 4.62 24.06
CA ASP A 461 -6.60 4.91 24.70
C ASP A 461 -6.62 4.63 26.20
#